data_ac9f8ced35c5e7a51add925328da6050
#
_entry.id   ac9f8ced35c5e7a51add925328da6050
#
_cell.length_a   1.000
_cell.length_b   1.000
_cell.length_c   1.000
_cell.angle_alpha   90.00
_cell.angle_beta   90.00
_cell.angle_gamma   90.00
#
_symmetry.space_group_name_H-M   'P 1'
#
loop_
_entity.id
_entity.type
_entity.pdbx_description
1 polymer ?
#
loop_
_entity_poly.entity_id
_entity_poly.type
_entity_poly.pdbx_seq_one_letter_code
_entity_poly.pdbx_strand_id
1 'polypeptide(L)'
;MDFLWSGLLSITWQQVVMYVVGLLLIYLAIEKNYEPALLLPMGFGAILVNLPASGVLNQFMEGAGETHGIIQWLFESGIEASEAFPLLLFIGIGAMIDFGPLLSNPKMFLFGAASQFGIFFTIFMASLLGFDIKDAASIGIIGAADGPTSILVSQVLKSNYIGAIAVAAYSYMALVPIIQPMAIKAVTTKKERMIRMPYEPGKVSRFTRIAFPIIVTFVAGLVAPASVALVGFLMFGNLIRECGCLNSLSETAQTTLANLITLVLGITISFSMKADQFVSLQKLMIMGLGLFAFIFDSIGGVMFAKFLNLFSKNKVNPMVGAAGISAFPMSARVIEKMGIAEDKTNHLLMHAIGANVSGQVASAVAGGIVLGFFM
;
A
#
# COMPACT_ATOMS: atom_id res chain seq x y z
N MET A 1 29.78 5.71 36.95
CA MET A 1 29.91 4.74 35.83
C MET A 1 28.62 3.98 35.54
N ASP A 2 27.67 3.97 36.48
CA ASP A 2 26.36 3.28 36.30
C ASP A 2 25.50 3.86 35.17
N PHE A 3 25.66 5.15 34.85
CA PHE A 3 24.96 5.80 33.74
C PHE A 3 25.29 5.20 32.36
N LEU A 4 26.54 4.74 32.15
CA LEU A 4 26.93 4.15 30.85
C LEU A 4 26.34 2.75 30.60
N TRP A 5 26.02 2.04 31.71
CA TRP A 5 25.50 0.67 31.64
C TRP A 5 23.98 0.60 31.85
N SER A 6 23.36 1.67 32.35
CA SER A 6 21.93 1.71 32.64
C SER A 6 21.07 1.42 31.41
N GLY A 7 21.46 1.94 30.25
CA GLY A 7 20.78 1.66 29.00
C GLY A 7 20.84 0.19 28.55
N LEU A 8 22.03 -0.44 28.73
CA LEU A 8 22.23 -1.85 28.40
C LEU A 8 21.46 -2.79 29.34
N LEU A 9 21.44 -2.45 30.64
CA LEU A 9 20.75 -3.25 31.65
C LEU A 9 19.21 -3.13 31.60
N SER A 10 18.71 -2.09 30.98
CA SER A 10 17.24 -1.86 30.80
C SER A 10 16.65 -2.50 29.58
N ILE A 11 17.46 -3.17 28.74
CA ILE A 11 16.96 -3.82 27.51
C ILE A 11 16.06 -5.00 27.86
N THR A 12 14.83 -4.96 27.35
CA THR A 12 13.86 -6.05 27.49
C THR A 12 13.97 -7.06 26.33
N TRP A 13 13.49 -8.29 26.55
CA TRP A 13 13.48 -9.30 25.48
C TRP A 13 12.63 -8.86 24.28
N GLN A 14 11.54 -8.11 24.51
CA GLN A 14 10.72 -7.56 23.44
C GLN A 14 11.50 -6.58 22.57
N GLN A 15 12.34 -5.74 23.17
CA GLN A 15 13.21 -4.82 22.41
C GLN A 15 14.23 -5.58 21.57
N VAL A 16 14.80 -6.68 22.09
CA VAL A 16 15.70 -7.54 21.31
C VAL A 16 14.98 -8.12 20.07
N VAL A 17 13.74 -8.58 20.24
CA VAL A 17 12.91 -9.03 19.09
C VAL A 17 12.73 -7.90 18.07
N MET A 18 12.45 -6.67 18.51
CA MET A 18 12.30 -5.53 17.60
C MET A 18 13.61 -5.13 16.91
N TYR A 19 14.77 -5.29 17.56
CA TYR A 19 16.06 -5.11 16.90
C TYR A 19 16.28 -6.14 15.78
N VAL A 20 15.91 -7.40 16.02
CA VAL A 20 15.97 -8.45 14.98
C VAL A 20 15.03 -8.12 13.85
N VAL A 21 13.80 -7.69 14.14
CA VAL A 21 12.83 -7.24 13.11
C VAL A 21 13.39 -6.06 12.31
N GLY A 22 13.93 -5.02 12.98
CA GLY A 22 14.53 -3.87 12.33
C GLY A 22 15.70 -4.26 11.41
N LEU A 23 16.61 -5.10 11.89
CA LEU A 23 17.73 -5.62 11.09
C LEU A 23 17.26 -6.46 9.91
N LEU A 24 16.21 -7.26 10.07
CA LEU A 24 15.61 -8.03 8.99
C LEU A 24 15.04 -7.12 7.90
N LEU A 25 14.30 -6.05 8.27
CA LEU A 25 13.77 -5.07 7.32
C LEU A 25 14.91 -4.38 6.55
N ILE A 26 15.98 -3.97 7.24
CA ILE A 26 17.16 -3.38 6.63
C ILE A 26 17.84 -4.38 5.66
N TYR A 27 18.00 -5.64 6.07
CA TYR A 27 18.54 -6.70 5.21
C TYR A 27 17.72 -6.90 3.94
N LEU A 28 16.38 -6.96 4.08
CA LEU A 28 15.47 -7.11 2.94
C LEU A 28 15.56 -5.90 1.99
N ALA A 29 15.70 -4.70 2.54
CA ALA A 29 15.87 -3.47 1.77
C ALA A 29 17.18 -3.49 0.96
N ILE A 30 18.31 -3.80 1.60
CA ILE A 30 19.65 -3.69 1.00
C ILE A 30 19.95 -4.88 0.10
N GLU A 31 19.85 -6.11 0.63
CA GLU A 31 20.30 -7.32 -0.08
C GLU A 31 19.25 -7.86 -1.07
N LYS A 32 17.97 -7.69 -0.76
CA LYS A 32 16.89 -8.18 -1.62
C LYS A 32 16.28 -7.09 -2.50
N ASN A 33 16.64 -5.83 -2.26
CA ASN A 33 16.12 -4.67 -2.99
C ASN A 33 14.58 -4.59 -2.95
N TYR A 34 13.98 -4.95 -1.79
CA TYR A 34 12.55 -4.90 -1.56
C TYR A 34 12.18 -3.54 -0.98
N GLU A 35 11.57 -2.68 -1.80
CA GLU A 35 11.15 -1.32 -1.45
C GLU A 35 12.15 -0.59 -0.51
N PRO A 36 13.42 -0.39 -0.95
CA PRO A 36 14.46 0.16 -0.08
C PRO A 36 14.10 1.52 0.51
N ALA A 37 13.40 2.34 -0.27
CA ALA A 37 13.00 3.69 0.13
C ALA A 37 12.09 3.70 1.36
N LEU A 38 11.35 2.61 1.62
CA LEU A 38 10.42 2.48 2.74
C LEU A 38 10.96 1.57 3.84
N LEU A 39 11.43 0.35 3.48
CA LEU A 39 11.87 -0.64 4.47
C LEU A 39 13.11 -0.22 5.24
N LEU A 40 14.05 0.46 4.60
CA LEU A 40 15.27 0.91 5.26
C LEU A 40 14.97 1.95 6.36
N PRO A 41 14.24 3.05 6.09
CA PRO A 41 13.85 4.01 7.13
C PRO A 41 12.98 3.38 8.23
N MET A 42 12.06 2.48 7.87
CA MET A 42 11.20 1.79 8.83
C MET A 42 12.01 0.86 9.74
N GLY A 43 12.93 0.06 9.18
CA GLY A 43 13.80 -0.83 9.95
C GLY A 43 14.75 -0.07 10.87
N PHE A 44 15.35 1.01 10.39
CA PHE A 44 16.21 1.88 11.21
C PHE A 44 15.40 2.60 12.28
N GLY A 45 14.23 3.12 11.95
CA GLY A 45 13.30 3.73 12.90
C GLY A 45 12.86 2.74 13.99
N ALA A 46 12.58 1.47 13.63
CA ALA A 46 12.23 0.42 14.59
C ALA A 46 13.35 0.19 15.63
N ILE A 47 14.61 0.29 15.22
CA ILE A 47 15.73 0.24 16.15
C ILE A 47 15.74 1.48 17.04
N LEU A 48 15.61 2.68 16.46
CA LEU A 48 15.64 3.95 17.20
C LEU A 48 14.56 4.04 18.29
N VAL A 49 13.31 3.68 17.97
CA VAL A 49 12.19 3.78 18.93
C VAL A 49 12.26 2.76 20.07
N ASN A 50 13.05 1.70 19.91
CA ASN A 50 13.23 0.65 20.90
C ASN A 50 14.55 0.77 21.67
N LEU A 51 15.41 1.75 21.35
CA LEU A 51 16.59 2.02 22.17
C LEU A 51 16.18 2.68 23.47
N PRO A 52 16.65 2.15 24.65
CA PRO A 52 16.35 2.74 25.93
C PRO A 52 16.81 4.21 26.00
N ALA A 53 15.97 5.07 26.55
CA ALA A 53 16.27 6.49 26.73
C ALA A 53 16.71 7.25 25.47
N SER A 54 16.27 6.81 24.29
CA SER A 54 16.66 7.41 23.00
C SER A 54 16.16 8.85 22.80
N GLY A 55 15.14 9.29 23.53
CA GLY A 55 14.53 10.62 23.40
C GLY A 55 13.75 10.84 22.09
N VAL A 56 13.71 9.86 21.20
CA VAL A 56 13.00 9.99 19.89
C VAL A 56 11.48 9.90 20.04
N LEU A 57 11.00 9.32 21.15
CA LEU A 57 9.58 9.24 21.51
C LEU A 57 9.21 10.29 22.53
N ASN A 58 9.83 10.22 23.71
CA ASN A 58 9.65 11.17 24.79
C ASN A 58 11.00 11.72 25.20
N GLN A 59 11.08 13.01 25.42
CA GLN A 59 12.29 13.68 25.92
C GLN A 59 11.92 14.64 27.05
N PHE A 60 12.83 14.76 28.02
CA PHE A 60 12.68 15.74 29.08
C PHE A 60 13.39 17.03 28.70
N MET A 61 12.65 18.14 28.65
CA MET A 61 13.20 19.47 28.40
C MET A 61 13.10 20.33 29.67
N GLU A 62 14.22 20.92 30.04
CA GLU A 62 14.28 21.81 31.22
C GLU A 62 13.33 23.00 31.01
N GLY A 63 12.43 23.19 31.95
CA GLY A 63 11.40 24.27 31.88
C GLY A 63 10.09 23.88 31.18
N ALA A 64 10.07 22.85 30.34
CA ALA A 64 8.86 22.36 29.65
C ALA A 64 8.37 21.00 30.17
N GLY A 65 9.20 20.28 30.96
CA GLY A 65 8.88 18.94 31.44
C GLY A 65 9.06 17.85 30.37
N GLU A 66 8.23 16.82 30.44
CA GLU A 66 8.21 15.76 29.42
C GLU A 66 7.55 16.26 28.14
N THR A 67 8.25 16.16 27.01
CA THR A 67 7.79 16.58 25.70
C THR A 67 7.90 15.43 24.70
N HIS A 68 7.11 15.50 23.61
CA HIS A 68 7.15 14.48 22.56
C HIS A 68 8.49 14.56 21.80
N GLY A 69 9.11 13.42 21.60
CA GLY A 69 10.27 13.30 20.73
C GLY A 69 9.89 13.40 19.26
N ILE A 70 10.89 13.56 18.40
CA ILE A 70 10.69 13.88 16.98
C ILE A 70 9.86 12.82 16.22
N ILE A 71 10.04 11.53 16.51
CA ILE A 71 9.30 10.46 15.82
C ILE A 71 7.83 10.46 16.24
N GLN A 72 7.57 10.65 17.53
CA GLN A 72 6.19 10.78 18.04
C GLN A 72 5.51 12.01 17.44
N TRP A 73 6.17 13.17 17.46
CA TRP A 73 5.63 14.41 16.90
C TRP A 73 5.30 14.28 15.40
N LEU A 74 6.18 13.63 14.62
CA LEU A 74 5.94 13.37 13.21
C LEU A 74 4.73 12.45 13.00
N PHE A 75 4.57 11.43 13.86
CA PHE A 75 3.43 10.52 13.78
C PHE A 75 2.11 11.25 14.06
N GLU A 76 2.06 11.98 15.18
CA GLU A 76 0.87 12.71 15.60
C GLU A 76 0.49 13.81 14.60
N SER A 77 1.46 14.59 14.12
CA SER A 77 1.20 15.71 13.22
C SER A 77 0.98 15.26 11.76
N GLY A 78 1.75 14.29 11.27
CA GLY A 78 1.79 13.92 9.87
C GLY A 78 0.87 12.76 9.50
N ILE A 79 0.49 11.94 10.46
CA ILE A 79 -0.39 10.79 10.25
C ILE A 79 -1.68 10.97 11.04
N GLU A 80 -1.60 11.10 12.37
CA GLU A 80 -2.78 11.02 13.24
C GLU A 80 -3.68 12.27 13.14
N ALA A 81 -3.11 13.46 13.12
CA ALA A 81 -3.91 14.69 13.12
C ALA A 81 -4.49 15.07 11.75
N SER A 82 -3.78 14.82 10.67
CA SER A 82 -4.13 15.39 9.36
C SER A 82 -3.92 14.49 8.16
N GLU A 83 -3.35 13.28 8.35
CA GLU A 83 -3.00 12.35 7.25
C GLU A 83 -2.14 13.00 6.16
N ALA A 84 -1.42 14.08 6.51
CA ALA A 84 -0.71 14.90 5.55
C ALA A 84 0.31 14.09 4.74
N PHE A 85 1.09 13.21 5.39
CA PHE A 85 2.11 12.44 4.69
C PHE A 85 1.51 11.44 3.69
N PRO A 86 0.51 10.60 4.06
CA PRO A 86 -0.18 9.76 3.10
C PRO A 86 -0.75 10.54 1.91
N LEU A 87 -1.44 11.65 2.14
CA LEU A 87 -2.05 12.44 1.07
C LEU A 87 -1.02 13.07 0.14
N LEU A 88 0.06 13.65 0.68
CA LEU A 88 1.15 14.19 -0.14
C LEU A 88 1.85 13.12 -0.96
N LEU A 89 2.00 11.89 -0.42
CA LEU A 89 2.53 10.77 -1.18
C LEU A 89 1.64 10.43 -2.38
N PHE A 90 0.32 10.52 -2.24
CA PHE A 90 -0.62 10.29 -3.35
C PHE A 90 -0.45 11.27 -4.51
N ILE A 91 -0.06 12.53 -4.25
CA ILE A 91 0.31 13.46 -5.35
C ILE A 91 1.50 12.90 -6.14
N GLY A 92 2.54 12.45 -5.43
CA GLY A 92 3.72 11.85 -6.07
C GLY A 92 3.38 10.62 -6.89
N ILE A 93 2.61 9.69 -6.30
CA ILE A 93 2.15 8.46 -6.97
C ILE A 93 1.29 8.83 -8.20
N GLY A 94 0.34 9.74 -8.07
CA GLY A 94 -0.50 10.20 -9.17
C GLY A 94 0.29 10.78 -10.34
N ALA A 95 1.34 11.55 -10.04
CA ALA A 95 2.25 12.10 -11.03
C ALA A 95 3.11 11.01 -11.71
N MET A 96 3.43 9.90 -11.02
CA MET A 96 4.15 8.76 -11.61
C MET A 96 3.26 7.95 -12.56
N ILE A 97 1.96 7.87 -12.30
CA ILE A 97 1.04 6.99 -13.01
C ILE A 97 0.75 7.50 -14.43
N ASP A 98 0.94 6.61 -15.42
CA ASP A 98 0.38 6.78 -16.76
C ASP A 98 -0.93 6.00 -16.87
N PHE A 99 -2.04 6.72 -16.94
CA PHE A 99 -3.37 6.12 -17.16
C PHE A 99 -3.63 5.73 -18.62
N GLY A 100 -2.72 6.01 -19.55
CA GLY A 100 -2.86 5.67 -20.96
C GLY A 100 -3.24 4.21 -21.23
N PRO A 101 -2.54 3.22 -20.63
CA PRO A 101 -2.89 1.80 -20.80
C PRO A 101 -4.29 1.45 -20.31
N LEU A 102 -4.74 2.05 -19.21
CA LEU A 102 -6.09 1.87 -18.67
C LEU A 102 -7.15 2.51 -19.58
N LEU A 103 -6.89 3.73 -20.02
CA LEU A 103 -7.81 4.46 -20.93
C LEU A 103 -7.91 3.80 -22.30
N SER A 104 -6.83 3.16 -22.77
CA SER A 104 -6.82 2.39 -24.03
C SER A 104 -7.61 1.08 -23.90
N ASN A 105 -7.71 0.51 -22.71
CA ASN A 105 -8.46 -0.72 -22.42
C ASN A 105 -9.28 -0.60 -21.13
N PRO A 106 -10.45 0.06 -21.17
CA PRO A 106 -11.27 0.31 -19.98
C PRO A 106 -11.73 -0.96 -19.23
N LYS A 107 -11.70 -2.13 -19.89
CA LYS A 107 -12.01 -3.42 -19.22
C LYS A 107 -11.05 -3.71 -18.06
N MET A 108 -9.86 -3.11 -18.05
CA MET A 108 -8.90 -3.25 -16.96
C MET A 108 -9.43 -2.67 -15.64
N PHE A 109 -10.39 -1.73 -15.65
CA PHE A 109 -11.07 -1.26 -14.43
C PHE A 109 -11.72 -2.38 -13.63
N LEU A 110 -12.25 -3.39 -14.31
CA LEU A 110 -12.89 -4.53 -13.66
C LEU A 110 -11.92 -5.37 -12.82
N PHE A 111 -10.64 -5.41 -13.20
CA PHE A 111 -9.62 -6.14 -12.44
C PHE A 111 -9.27 -5.43 -11.14
N GLY A 112 -9.17 -4.10 -11.16
CA GLY A 112 -9.00 -3.33 -9.93
C GLY A 112 -10.15 -3.54 -8.95
N ALA A 113 -11.39 -3.49 -9.42
CA ALA A 113 -12.57 -3.75 -8.58
C ALA A 113 -12.59 -5.19 -8.05
N ALA A 114 -12.30 -6.19 -8.89
CA ALA A 114 -12.30 -7.59 -8.49
C ALA A 114 -11.19 -7.92 -7.47
N SER A 115 -10.07 -7.25 -7.56
CA SER A 115 -8.95 -7.43 -6.62
C SER A 115 -9.24 -6.87 -5.22
N GLN A 116 -10.33 -6.13 -5.00
CA GLN A 116 -10.74 -5.70 -3.66
C GLN A 116 -11.54 -6.78 -2.90
N PHE A 117 -11.68 -7.97 -3.47
CA PHE A 117 -12.41 -9.09 -2.84
C PHE A 117 -11.84 -9.47 -1.47
N GLY A 118 -10.52 -9.48 -1.33
CA GLY A 118 -9.85 -9.84 -0.09
C GLY A 118 -10.13 -8.86 1.05
N ILE A 119 -10.37 -7.57 0.76
CA ILE A 119 -10.80 -6.57 1.76
C ILE A 119 -12.05 -7.06 2.47
N PHE A 120 -13.13 -7.30 1.71
CA PHE A 120 -14.42 -7.69 2.28
C PHE A 120 -14.39 -9.08 2.93
N PHE A 121 -13.64 -10.00 2.33
CA PHE A 121 -13.42 -11.32 2.92
C PHE A 121 -12.69 -11.22 4.26
N THR A 122 -11.70 -10.36 4.37
CA THR A 122 -10.93 -10.19 5.61
C THR A 122 -11.73 -9.45 6.69
N ILE A 123 -12.56 -8.48 6.33
CA ILE A 123 -13.51 -7.88 7.26
C ILE A 123 -14.38 -8.97 7.91
N PHE A 124 -14.94 -9.87 7.09
CA PHE A 124 -15.73 -10.98 7.57
C PHE A 124 -14.92 -11.91 8.50
N MET A 125 -13.70 -12.29 8.10
CA MET A 125 -12.84 -13.16 8.92
C MET A 125 -12.41 -12.50 10.23
N ALA A 126 -12.05 -11.22 10.22
CA ALA A 126 -11.69 -10.48 11.41
C ALA A 126 -12.87 -10.37 12.39
N SER A 127 -14.08 -10.14 11.87
CA SER A 127 -15.31 -10.13 12.68
C SER A 127 -15.59 -11.50 13.32
N LEU A 128 -15.36 -12.61 12.60
CA LEU A 128 -15.49 -13.97 13.16
C LEU A 128 -14.46 -14.25 14.26
N LEU A 129 -13.27 -13.65 14.18
CA LEU A 129 -12.23 -13.78 15.21
C LEU A 129 -12.46 -12.88 16.43
N GLY A 130 -13.58 -12.14 16.46
CA GLY A 130 -14.01 -11.35 17.61
C GLY A 130 -13.44 -9.93 17.66
N PHE A 131 -12.85 -9.43 16.57
CA PHE A 131 -12.50 -8.00 16.47
C PHE A 131 -13.78 -7.16 16.38
N ASP A 132 -13.75 -5.97 17.00
CA ASP A 132 -14.82 -4.99 16.79
C ASP A 132 -14.96 -4.66 15.30
N ILE A 133 -16.19 -4.34 14.86
CA ILE A 133 -16.47 -4.16 13.43
C ILE A 133 -15.65 -3.05 12.78
N LYS A 134 -15.34 -1.97 13.52
CA LYS A 134 -14.48 -0.88 13.05
C LYS A 134 -13.03 -1.30 12.94
N ASP A 135 -12.54 -2.09 13.90
CA ASP A 135 -11.22 -2.69 13.86
C ASP A 135 -11.13 -3.72 12.73
N ALA A 136 -12.16 -4.57 12.56
CA ALA A 136 -12.24 -5.54 11.47
C ALA A 136 -12.24 -4.87 10.10
N ALA A 137 -12.98 -3.78 9.93
CA ALA A 137 -13.01 -2.97 8.73
C ALA A 137 -11.63 -2.37 8.41
N SER A 138 -10.97 -1.84 9.44
CA SER A 138 -9.61 -1.29 9.34
C SER A 138 -8.56 -2.34 9.00
N ILE A 139 -8.69 -3.57 9.54
CA ILE A 139 -7.81 -4.69 9.22
C ILE A 139 -8.02 -5.17 7.76
N GLY A 140 -9.26 -5.21 7.30
CA GLY A 140 -9.58 -5.65 5.95
C GLY A 140 -8.90 -4.83 4.86
N ILE A 141 -8.80 -3.51 5.03
CA ILE A 141 -8.18 -2.61 4.06
C ILE A 141 -6.69 -2.94 3.79
N ILE A 142 -6.01 -3.62 4.70
CA ILE A 142 -4.61 -4.06 4.49
C ILE A 142 -4.48 -4.87 3.19
N GLY A 143 -5.52 -5.62 2.80
CA GLY A 143 -5.53 -6.45 1.61
C GLY A 143 -5.29 -5.69 0.31
N ALA A 144 -5.76 -4.46 0.21
CA ALA A 144 -5.53 -3.61 -0.95
C ALA A 144 -4.02 -3.36 -1.23
N ALA A 145 -3.15 -3.64 -0.26
CA ALA A 145 -1.73 -3.29 -0.28
C ALA A 145 -1.51 -1.79 -0.58
N ASP A 146 -2.31 -0.98 0.09
CA ASP A 146 -2.33 0.49 -0.01
C ASP A 146 -2.17 1.09 1.40
N GLY A 147 -0.93 1.45 1.73
CA GLY A 147 -0.58 1.99 3.04
C GLY A 147 -1.36 3.25 3.40
N PRO A 148 -1.37 4.27 2.53
CA PRO A 148 -2.12 5.49 2.77
C PRO A 148 -3.61 5.27 3.03
N THR A 149 -4.30 4.48 2.20
CA THR A 149 -5.72 4.16 2.41
C THR A 149 -5.94 3.39 3.71
N SER A 150 -5.03 2.47 4.07
CA SER A 150 -5.12 1.71 5.32
C SER A 150 -5.01 2.62 6.55
N ILE A 151 -4.14 3.61 6.52
CA ILE A 151 -4.00 4.60 7.60
C ILE A 151 -5.28 5.43 7.70
N LEU A 152 -5.73 6.03 6.58
CA LEU A 152 -6.94 6.87 6.56
C LEU A 152 -8.15 6.14 7.14
N VAL A 153 -8.43 4.95 6.65
CA VAL A 153 -9.59 4.17 7.12
C VAL A 153 -9.47 3.84 8.60
N SER A 154 -8.29 3.39 9.05
CA SER A 154 -8.06 3.04 10.46
C SER A 154 -8.21 4.24 11.37
N GLN A 155 -7.80 5.42 10.94
CA GLN A 155 -7.87 6.65 11.71
C GLN A 155 -9.31 7.15 11.80
N VAL A 156 -10.01 7.28 10.67
CA VAL A 156 -11.40 7.76 10.64
C VAL A 156 -12.33 6.86 11.45
N LEU A 157 -12.11 5.54 11.37
CA LEU A 157 -12.85 4.57 12.20
C LEU A 157 -12.38 4.53 13.67
N LYS A 158 -11.31 5.27 14.01
CA LYS A 158 -10.69 5.30 15.35
C LYS A 158 -10.29 3.89 15.83
N SER A 159 -9.68 3.11 14.94
CA SER A 159 -9.20 1.76 15.25
C SER A 159 -8.15 1.80 16.36
N ASN A 160 -8.24 0.84 17.29
CA ASN A 160 -7.23 0.66 18.34
C ASN A 160 -5.89 0.14 17.80
N TYR A 161 -5.82 -0.23 16.52
CA TYR A 161 -4.69 -0.92 15.90
C TYR A 161 -4.06 -0.16 14.72
N ILE A 162 -4.26 1.15 14.61
CA ILE A 162 -3.75 1.99 13.50
C ILE A 162 -2.29 1.66 13.20
N GLY A 163 -1.46 1.60 14.23
CA GLY A 163 -0.04 1.32 14.07
C GLY A 163 0.27 -0.06 13.51
N ALA A 164 -0.37 -1.11 14.02
CA ALA A 164 -0.18 -2.47 13.53
C ALA A 164 -0.67 -2.61 12.08
N ILE A 165 -1.79 -1.96 11.75
CA ILE A 165 -2.37 -1.92 10.41
C ILE A 165 -1.43 -1.19 9.43
N ALA A 166 -0.89 -0.04 9.82
CA ALA A 166 0.06 0.71 9.01
C ALA A 166 1.33 -0.11 8.71
N VAL A 167 1.93 -0.72 9.76
CA VAL A 167 3.12 -1.58 9.60
C VAL A 167 2.80 -2.77 8.69
N ALA A 168 1.67 -3.44 8.88
CA ALA A 168 1.26 -4.57 8.07
C ALA A 168 1.08 -4.16 6.60
N ALA A 169 0.33 -3.09 6.31
CA ALA A 169 0.04 -2.62 4.96
C ALA A 169 1.32 -2.29 4.19
N TYR A 170 2.23 -1.53 4.78
CA TYR A 170 3.49 -1.17 4.13
C TYR A 170 4.46 -2.34 4.02
N SER A 171 4.52 -3.22 5.03
CA SER A 171 5.37 -4.42 4.96
C SER A 171 4.92 -5.38 3.86
N TYR A 172 3.60 -5.57 3.69
CA TYR A 172 3.08 -6.44 2.63
C TYR A 172 3.25 -5.84 1.25
N MET A 173 3.13 -4.53 1.11
CA MET A 173 3.46 -3.86 -0.15
C MET A 173 4.90 -4.17 -0.56
N ALA A 174 5.85 -4.16 0.37
CA ALA A 174 7.23 -4.53 0.12
C ALA A 174 7.44 -6.03 -0.20
N LEU A 175 6.57 -6.90 0.32
CA LEU A 175 6.65 -8.35 0.11
C LEU A 175 5.88 -8.83 -1.14
N VAL A 176 5.25 -7.93 -1.90
CA VAL A 176 4.57 -8.24 -3.17
C VAL A 176 5.40 -9.15 -4.09
N PRO A 177 6.71 -8.88 -4.33
CA PRO A 177 7.52 -9.71 -5.22
C PRO A 177 7.68 -11.17 -4.77
N ILE A 178 7.43 -11.47 -3.51
CA ILE A 178 7.52 -12.82 -2.94
C ILE A 178 6.15 -13.49 -2.90
N ILE A 179 5.18 -12.82 -2.29
CA ILE A 179 3.88 -13.40 -1.94
C ILE A 179 3.00 -13.56 -3.18
N GLN A 180 2.96 -12.54 -4.04
CA GLN A 180 2.09 -12.52 -5.20
C GLN A 180 2.38 -13.66 -6.20
N PRO A 181 3.64 -13.97 -6.57
CA PRO A 181 3.93 -15.12 -7.42
C PRO A 181 3.48 -16.45 -6.83
N MET A 182 3.57 -16.62 -5.51
CA MET A 182 3.11 -17.83 -4.83
C MET A 182 1.59 -17.96 -4.92
N ALA A 183 0.86 -16.89 -4.61
CA ALA A 183 -0.60 -16.84 -4.68
C ALA A 183 -1.09 -17.14 -6.12
N ILE A 184 -0.48 -16.51 -7.12
CA ILE A 184 -0.83 -16.73 -8.53
C ILE A 184 -0.57 -18.18 -8.96
N LYS A 185 0.60 -18.74 -8.64
CA LYS A 185 0.94 -20.12 -9.01
C LYS A 185 0.01 -21.14 -8.35
N ALA A 186 -0.46 -20.87 -7.13
CA ALA A 186 -1.37 -21.77 -6.41
C ALA A 186 -2.72 -21.92 -7.14
N VAL A 187 -3.17 -20.89 -7.85
CA VAL A 187 -4.49 -20.86 -8.50
C VAL A 187 -4.45 -20.82 -10.02
N THR A 188 -3.26 -20.92 -10.65
CA THR A 188 -3.12 -20.93 -12.11
C THR A 188 -2.31 -22.11 -12.59
N THR A 189 -2.69 -22.65 -13.75
CA THR A 189 -1.92 -23.64 -14.48
C THR A 189 -0.85 -22.99 -15.35
N LYS A 190 0.19 -23.74 -15.74
CA LYS A 190 1.23 -23.27 -16.67
C LYS A 190 0.62 -22.82 -18.01
N LYS A 191 -0.37 -23.55 -18.52
CA LYS A 191 -1.06 -23.19 -19.79
C LYS A 191 -1.73 -21.82 -19.70
N GLU A 192 -2.35 -21.51 -18.58
CA GLU A 192 -3.00 -20.21 -18.35
C GLU A 192 -1.97 -19.07 -18.25
N ARG A 193 -0.84 -19.30 -17.60
CA ARG A 193 0.23 -18.31 -17.47
C ARG A 193 0.96 -18.03 -18.80
N MET A 194 0.90 -18.95 -19.74
CA MET A 194 1.46 -18.78 -21.09
C MET A 194 0.52 -18.09 -22.08
N ILE A 195 -0.68 -17.68 -21.67
CA ILE A 195 -1.60 -16.94 -22.56
C ILE A 195 -0.95 -15.60 -22.93
N ARG A 196 -0.74 -15.37 -24.22
CA ARG A 196 -0.18 -14.14 -24.75
C ARG A 196 -1.26 -13.09 -24.97
N MET A 197 -0.96 -11.86 -24.64
CA MET A 197 -1.84 -10.73 -24.84
C MET A 197 -1.12 -9.67 -25.67
N PRO A 198 -1.41 -9.60 -27.01
CA PRO A 198 -0.82 -8.55 -27.81
C PRO A 198 -1.31 -7.19 -27.32
N TYR A 199 -0.38 -6.26 -27.13
CA TYR A 199 -0.69 -4.88 -26.74
C TYR A 199 -0.71 -4.00 -27.98
N GLU A 200 -1.86 -3.47 -28.29
CA GLU A 200 -2.03 -2.44 -29.31
C GLU A 200 -2.29 -1.11 -28.59
N PRO A 201 -1.31 -0.16 -28.63
CA PRO A 201 -1.48 1.11 -27.96
C PRO A 201 -2.61 1.89 -28.64
N GLY A 202 -3.73 2.05 -27.96
CA GLY A 202 -4.82 2.91 -28.37
C GLY A 202 -4.40 4.38 -28.37
N LYS A 203 -4.87 5.16 -29.35
CA LYS A 203 -4.64 6.61 -29.37
C LYS A 203 -5.58 7.27 -28.36
N VAL A 204 -5.09 7.55 -27.15
CA VAL A 204 -5.81 8.34 -26.16
C VAL A 204 -5.58 9.82 -26.42
N SER A 205 -6.66 10.59 -26.62
CA SER A 205 -6.55 12.03 -26.87
C SER A 205 -6.02 12.78 -25.65
N ARG A 206 -5.34 13.91 -25.88
CA ARG A 206 -4.88 14.79 -24.79
C ARG A 206 -6.06 15.26 -23.94
N PHE A 207 -7.19 15.58 -24.55
CA PHE A 207 -8.39 15.98 -23.84
C PHE A 207 -8.85 14.88 -22.87
N THR A 208 -8.90 13.62 -23.32
CA THR A 208 -9.28 12.47 -22.49
C THR A 208 -8.34 12.31 -21.30
N ARG A 209 -7.03 12.46 -21.47
CA ARG A 209 -6.03 12.37 -20.41
C ARG A 209 -6.20 13.45 -19.34
N ILE A 210 -6.51 14.70 -19.74
CA ILE A 210 -6.74 15.82 -18.82
C ILE A 210 -8.11 15.72 -18.15
N ALA A 211 -9.17 15.33 -18.88
CA ALA A 211 -10.52 15.21 -18.35
C ALA A 211 -10.66 14.04 -17.36
N PHE A 212 -9.90 12.95 -17.57
CA PHE A 212 -9.99 11.73 -16.77
C PHE A 212 -9.81 11.97 -15.27
N PRO A 213 -8.73 12.57 -14.78
CA PRO A 213 -8.53 12.79 -13.35
C PRO A 213 -9.61 13.69 -12.73
N ILE A 214 -10.13 14.65 -13.48
CA ILE A 214 -11.22 15.52 -13.03
C ILE A 214 -12.51 14.70 -12.88
N ILE A 215 -12.87 13.92 -13.90
CA ILE A 215 -14.08 13.08 -13.90
C ILE A 215 -14.02 12.04 -12.78
N VAL A 216 -12.88 11.37 -12.61
CA VAL A 216 -12.70 10.36 -11.54
C VAL A 216 -12.87 10.99 -10.16
N THR A 217 -12.31 12.18 -9.93
CA THR A 217 -12.48 12.90 -8.67
C THR A 217 -13.96 13.24 -8.41
N PHE A 218 -14.68 13.73 -9.41
CA PHE A 218 -16.12 14.00 -9.28
C PHE A 218 -16.94 12.73 -9.00
N VAL A 219 -16.69 11.67 -9.74
CA VAL A 219 -17.41 10.40 -9.58
C VAL A 219 -17.14 9.81 -8.19
N ALA A 220 -15.87 9.79 -7.77
CA ALA A 220 -15.50 9.32 -6.43
C ALA A 220 -16.19 10.15 -5.33
N GLY A 221 -16.25 11.48 -5.51
CA GLY A 221 -16.92 12.37 -4.57
C GLY A 221 -18.42 12.13 -4.44
N LEU A 222 -19.06 11.68 -5.50
CA LEU A 222 -20.50 11.37 -5.49
C LEU A 222 -20.79 9.96 -4.96
N VAL A 223 -19.93 8.98 -5.26
CA VAL A 223 -20.15 7.56 -4.92
C VAL A 223 -19.60 7.22 -3.53
N ALA A 224 -18.43 7.75 -3.19
CA ALA A 224 -17.74 7.48 -1.95
C ALA A 224 -17.10 8.77 -1.38
N PRO A 225 -17.88 9.71 -0.82
CA PRO A 225 -17.40 11.03 -0.39
C PRO A 225 -16.17 10.96 0.54
N ALA A 226 -16.10 9.97 1.42
CA ALA A 226 -14.99 9.78 2.33
C ALA A 226 -13.65 9.46 1.63
N SER A 227 -13.68 9.03 0.36
CA SER A 227 -12.46 8.76 -0.43
C SER A 227 -11.91 9.99 -1.17
N VAL A 228 -12.62 11.11 -1.17
CA VAL A 228 -12.29 12.29 -2.01
C VAL A 228 -10.89 12.81 -1.75
N ALA A 229 -10.45 12.81 -0.50
CA ALA A 229 -9.10 13.27 -0.16
C ALA A 229 -8.05 12.40 -0.87
N LEU A 230 -8.11 11.08 -0.74
CA LEU A 230 -7.17 10.15 -1.37
C LEU A 230 -7.25 10.20 -2.90
N VAL A 231 -8.46 10.01 -3.45
CA VAL A 231 -8.65 10.02 -4.90
C VAL A 231 -8.32 11.37 -5.50
N GLY A 232 -8.70 12.46 -4.84
CA GLY A 232 -8.44 13.82 -5.31
C GLY A 232 -6.95 14.15 -5.37
N PHE A 233 -6.17 13.81 -4.34
CA PHE A 233 -4.72 14.03 -4.32
C PHE A 233 -4.00 13.15 -5.36
N LEU A 234 -4.42 11.89 -5.53
CA LEU A 234 -3.93 11.01 -6.58
C LEU A 234 -4.20 11.60 -7.97
N MET A 235 -5.44 12.00 -8.22
CA MET A 235 -5.87 12.57 -9.50
C MET A 235 -5.27 13.95 -9.75
N PHE A 236 -5.03 14.75 -8.71
CA PHE A 236 -4.32 16.01 -8.82
C PHE A 236 -2.88 15.81 -9.29
N GLY A 237 -2.17 14.84 -8.72
CA GLY A 237 -0.84 14.46 -9.18
C GLY A 237 -0.84 14.06 -10.66
N ASN A 238 -1.82 13.27 -11.08
CA ASN A 238 -1.97 12.89 -12.49
C ASN A 238 -2.31 14.09 -13.38
N LEU A 239 -3.17 15.00 -12.94
CA LEU A 239 -3.50 16.21 -13.69
C LEU A 239 -2.28 17.09 -13.92
N ILE A 240 -1.40 17.25 -12.91
CA ILE A 240 -0.13 17.98 -13.04
C ILE A 240 0.73 17.36 -14.16
N ARG A 241 0.78 16.03 -14.24
CA ARG A 241 1.51 15.33 -15.29
C ARG A 241 0.90 15.55 -16.67
N GLU A 242 -0.41 15.36 -16.82
CA GLU A 242 -1.08 15.31 -18.12
C GLU A 242 -1.39 16.70 -18.71
N CYS A 243 -1.37 17.76 -17.90
CA CYS A 243 -1.63 19.13 -18.38
C CYS A 243 -0.55 19.63 -19.36
N GLY A 244 0.70 19.15 -19.22
CA GLY A 244 1.82 19.47 -20.11
C GLY A 244 2.38 20.90 -19.96
N CYS A 245 1.85 21.70 -19.03
CA CYS A 245 2.36 23.06 -18.75
C CYS A 245 3.16 23.12 -17.43
N LEU A 246 3.14 22.06 -16.61
CA LEU A 246 3.77 21.97 -15.30
C LEU A 246 4.81 20.84 -15.22
N ASN A 247 5.60 20.62 -16.30
CA ASN A 247 6.53 19.48 -16.38
C ASN A 247 7.53 19.45 -15.23
N SER A 248 8.13 20.60 -14.86
CA SER A 248 9.06 20.69 -13.74
C SER A 248 8.39 20.32 -12.40
N LEU A 249 7.15 20.77 -12.18
CA LEU A 249 6.40 20.43 -10.98
C LEU A 249 6.02 18.94 -10.95
N SER A 250 5.65 18.38 -12.10
CA SER A 250 5.40 16.96 -12.27
C SER A 250 6.61 16.11 -11.92
N GLU A 251 7.79 16.49 -12.43
CA GLU A 251 9.06 15.81 -12.12
C GLU A 251 9.41 15.91 -10.64
N THR A 252 9.25 17.08 -10.03
CA THR A 252 9.45 17.27 -8.59
C THR A 252 8.50 16.41 -7.77
N ALA A 253 7.23 16.31 -8.16
CA ALA A 253 6.25 15.48 -7.47
C ALA A 253 6.60 13.99 -7.56
N GLN A 254 6.99 13.52 -8.74
CA GLN A 254 7.33 12.11 -8.99
C GLN A 254 8.60 11.66 -8.27
N THR A 255 9.56 12.54 -8.09
CA THR A 255 10.89 12.21 -7.57
C THR A 255 11.11 12.78 -6.17
N THR A 256 11.28 14.08 -6.06
CA THR A 256 11.69 14.73 -4.80
C THR A 256 10.60 14.61 -3.73
N LEU A 257 9.35 14.97 -4.05
CA LEU A 257 8.25 14.91 -3.10
C LEU A 257 7.97 13.47 -2.67
N ALA A 258 7.83 12.54 -3.63
CA ALA A 258 7.55 11.14 -3.34
C ALA A 258 8.66 10.52 -2.48
N ASN A 259 9.94 10.74 -2.81
CA ASN A 259 11.06 10.20 -2.06
C ASN A 259 11.16 10.79 -0.66
N LEU A 260 11.00 12.12 -0.52
CA LEU A 260 11.05 12.80 0.77
C LEU A 260 9.94 12.30 1.70
N ILE A 261 8.70 12.26 1.19
CA ILE A 261 7.57 11.80 1.98
C ILE A 261 7.68 10.32 2.33
N THR A 262 8.15 9.47 1.41
CA THR A 262 8.38 8.04 1.68
C THR A 262 9.41 7.84 2.79
N LEU A 263 10.50 8.59 2.77
CA LEU A 263 11.54 8.54 3.80
C LEU A 263 10.98 8.95 5.17
N VAL A 264 10.31 10.10 5.23
CA VAL A 264 9.71 10.63 6.47
C VAL A 264 8.65 9.66 7.00
N LEU A 265 7.80 9.15 6.12
CA LEU A 265 6.72 8.23 6.46
C LEU A 265 7.29 6.89 6.98
N GLY A 266 8.34 6.36 6.36
CA GLY A 266 9.01 5.14 6.82
C GLY A 266 9.56 5.27 8.24
N ILE A 267 10.24 6.36 8.57
CA ILE A 267 10.71 6.64 9.93
C ILE A 267 9.52 6.85 10.88
N THR A 268 8.51 7.60 10.45
CA THR A 268 7.34 7.93 11.28
C THR A 268 6.54 6.70 11.68
N ILE A 269 6.32 5.76 10.76
CA ILE A 269 5.59 4.50 11.02
C ILE A 269 6.26 3.68 12.12
N SER A 270 7.58 3.81 12.32
CA SER A 270 8.28 3.10 13.38
C SER A 270 7.79 3.46 14.80
N PHE A 271 7.11 4.61 14.99
CA PHE A 271 6.39 4.93 16.23
C PHE A 271 5.49 3.78 16.69
N SER A 272 4.85 3.10 15.74
CA SER A 272 3.94 2.00 16.00
C SER A 272 4.63 0.65 16.25
N MET A 273 5.96 0.63 16.10
CA MET A 273 6.80 -0.56 16.29
C MET A 273 7.45 -0.59 17.69
N LYS A 274 6.87 0.09 18.67
CA LYS A 274 7.29 0.00 20.08
C LYS A 274 7.16 -1.44 20.58
N ALA A 275 8.20 -1.94 21.23
CA ALA A 275 8.31 -3.35 21.62
C ALA A 275 7.18 -3.80 22.57
N ASP A 276 6.81 -2.97 23.52
CA ASP A 276 5.72 -3.20 24.49
C ASP A 276 4.34 -3.33 23.83
N GLN A 277 4.17 -2.63 22.70
CA GLN A 277 2.92 -2.61 21.97
C GLN A 277 2.90 -3.57 20.79
N PHE A 278 4.03 -3.77 20.11
CA PHE A 278 4.08 -4.55 18.86
C PHE A 278 4.02 -6.06 19.11
N VAL A 279 4.65 -6.55 20.16
CA VAL A 279 4.71 -7.97 20.51
C VAL A 279 3.49 -8.36 21.35
N SER A 280 2.30 -8.38 20.73
CA SER A 280 1.06 -8.85 21.33
C SER A 280 0.34 -9.84 20.39
N LEU A 281 -0.40 -10.80 20.98
CA LEU A 281 -1.12 -11.81 20.19
C LEU A 281 -2.08 -11.17 19.18
N GLN A 282 -2.81 -10.13 19.59
CA GLN A 282 -3.78 -9.43 18.74
C GLN A 282 -3.09 -8.79 17.52
N LYS A 283 -1.92 -8.15 17.69
CA LYS A 283 -1.18 -7.54 16.58
C LYS A 283 -0.56 -8.57 15.65
N LEU A 284 -0.11 -9.72 16.19
CA LEU A 284 0.31 -10.85 15.36
C LEU A 284 -0.86 -11.42 14.54
N MET A 285 -2.06 -11.49 15.14
CA MET A 285 -3.28 -11.89 14.40
C MET A 285 -3.62 -10.89 13.29
N ILE A 286 -3.50 -9.59 13.54
CA ILE A 286 -3.72 -8.54 12.51
C ILE A 286 -2.72 -8.70 11.37
N MET A 287 -1.45 -8.92 11.67
CA MET A 287 -0.45 -9.21 10.64
C MET A 287 -0.82 -10.48 9.85
N GLY A 288 -1.21 -11.57 10.52
CA GLY A 288 -1.69 -12.78 9.85
C GLY A 288 -2.88 -12.51 8.93
N LEU A 289 -3.92 -11.82 9.43
CA LEU A 289 -5.10 -11.45 8.66
C LEU A 289 -4.78 -10.57 7.46
N GLY A 290 -3.89 -9.58 7.63
CA GLY A 290 -3.44 -8.73 6.53
C GLY A 290 -2.71 -9.52 5.43
N LEU A 291 -1.90 -10.52 5.81
CA LEU A 291 -1.28 -11.43 4.85
C LEU A 291 -2.32 -12.24 4.06
N PHE A 292 -3.32 -12.78 4.76
CA PHE A 292 -4.44 -13.47 4.12
C PHE A 292 -5.21 -12.52 3.19
N ALA A 293 -5.53 -11.30 3.64
CA ALA A 293 -6.20 -10.30 2.82
C ALA A 293 -5.47 -10.06 1.50
N PHE A 294 -4.16 -9.82 1.57
CA PHE A 294 -3.33 -9.59 0.40
C PHE A 294 -3.28 -10.78 -0.57
N ILE A 295 -3.20 -12.01 -0.03
CA ILE A 295 -3.25 -13.25 -0.84
C ILE A 295 -4.62 -13.37 -1.53
N PHE A 296 -5.71 -13.14 -0.81
CA PHE A 296 -7.07 -13.25 -1.35
C PHE A 296 -7.40 -12.16 -2.36
N ASP A 297 -6.86 -10.94 -2.22
CA ASP A 297 -6.99 -9.89 -3.23
C ASP A 297 -6.29 -10.30 -4.54
N SER A 298 -5.06 -10.82 -4.45
CA SER A 298 -4.36 -11.34 -5.61
C SER A 298 -5.12 -12.51 -6.28
N ILE A 299 -5.65 -13.44 -5.48
CA ILE A 299 -6.46 -14.58 -5.97
C ILE A 299 -7.77 -14.08 -6.58
N GLY A 300 -8.46 -13.13 -5.97
CA GLY A 300 -9.70 -12.55 -6.45
C GLY A 300 -9.58 -12.01 -7.88
N GLY A 301 -8.52 -11.23 -8.15
CA GLY A 301 -8.22 -10.73 -9.48
C GLY A 301 -7.93 -11.84 -10.50
N VAL A 302 -7.17 -12.87 -10.10
CA VAL A 302 -6.91 -14.06 -10.95
C VAL A 302 -8.20 -14.82 -11.26
N MET A 303 -9.01 -15.10 -10.25
CA MET A 303 -10.27 -15.84 -10.42
C MET A 303 -11.26 -15.07 -11.28
N PHE A 304 -11.31 -13.76 -11.15
CA PHE A 304 -12.13 -12.92 -12.00
C PHE A 304 -11.65 -12.97 -13.47
N ALA A 305 -10.35 -12.95 -13.73
CA ALA A 305 -9.82 -13.11 -15.08
C ALA A 305 -10.19 -14.49 -15.67
N LYS A 306 -10.13 -15.54 -14.86
CA LYS A 306 -10.59 -16.88 -15.28
C LYS A 306 -12.09 -16.90 -15.58
N PHE A 307 -12.89 -16.26 -14.74
CA PHE A 307 -14.34 -16.13 -14.95
C PHE A 307 -14.64 -15.42 -16.28
N LEU A 308 -13.98 -14.30 -16.56
CA LEU A 308 -14.12 -13.60 -17.84
C LEU A 308 -13.73 -14.48 -19.03
N ASN A 309 -12.73 -15.33 -18.86
CA ASN A 309 -12.27 -16.25 -19.90
C ASN A 309 -13.28 -17.34 -20.24
N LEU A 310 -14.28 -17.59 -19.41
CA LEU A 310 -15.37 -18.51 -19.75
C LEU A 310 -16.28 -17.96 -20.87
N PHE A 311 -16.42 -16.63 -20.90
CA PHE A 311 -17.33 -15.93 -21.83
C PHE A 311 -16.59 -15.23 -22.97
N SER A 312 -15.28 -15.07 -22.90
CA SER A 312 -14.48 -14.32 -23.88
C SER A 312 -13.86 -15.24 -24.93
N LYS A 313 -13.95 -14.86 -26.19
CA LYS A 313 -13.22 -15.49 -27.30
C LYS A 313 -11.71 -15.16 -27.21
N ASN A 314 -11.37 -13.92 -26.88
CA ASN A 314 -10.00 -13.47 -26.65
C ASN A 314 -9.67 -13.62 -25.17
N LYS A 315 -8.90 -14.66 -24.84
CA LYS A 315 -8.57 -14.96 -23.45
C LYS A 315 -7.57 -13.97 -22.88
N VAL A 316 -7.82 -13.55 -21.65
CA VAL A 316 -6.93 -12.71 -20.84
C VAL A 316 -6.01 -13.64 -20.05
N ASN A 317 -4.72 -13.30 -19.95
CA ASN A 317 -3.82 -14.01 -19.05
C ASN A 317 -4.25 -13.75 -17.59
N PRO A 318 -4.60 -14.80 -16.82
CA PRO A 318 -5.12 -14.62 -15.47
C PRO A 318 -4.15 -13.90 -14.52
N MET A 319 -2.84 -13.96 -14.79
CA MET A 319 -1.85 -13.22 -14.00
C MET A 319 -2.10 -11.71 -14.00
N VAL A 320 -2.60 -11.15 -15.14
CA VAL A 320 -2.92 -9.72 -15.24
C VAL A 320 -3.98 -9.32 -14.23
N GLY A 321 -4.93 -10.21 -13.91
CA GLY A 321 -5.94 -9.96 -12.89
C GLY A 321 -5.34 -9.71 -11.50
N ALA A 322 -4.29 -10.45 -11.12
CA ALA A 322 -3.60 -10.23 -9.85
C ALA A 322 -2.94 -8.85 -9.74
N ALA A 323 -2.64 -8.19 -10.88
CA ALA A 323 -2.09 -6.84 -10.85
C ALA A 323 -3.10 -5.78 -10.38
N GLY A 324 -4.39 -6.11 -10.26
CA GLY A 324 -5.43 -5.20 -9.78
C GLY A 324 -5.34 -4.78 -8.31
N ILE A 325 -4.35 -5.23 -7.56
CA ILE A 325 -4.00 -4.67 -6.23
C ILE A 325 -3.33 -3.30 -6.37
N SER A 326 -3.34 -2.51 -5.29
CA SER A 326 -2.84 -1.11 -5.32
C SER A 326 -1.32 -0.96 -5.25
N ALA A 327 -0.55 -2.04 -5.07
CA ALA A 327 0.92 -1.99 -4.96
C ALA A 327 1.57 -1.57 -6.30
N PHE A 328 1.49 -0.28 -6.61
CA PHE A 328 2.03 0.31 -7.84
C PHE A 328 3.50 0.77 -7.66
N PRO A 329 4.39 0.55 -8.63
CA PRO A 329 4.23 -0.23 -9.87
C PRO A 329 4.69 -1.69 -9.71
N MET A 330 4.85 -2.18 -8.47
CA MET A 330 5.50 -3.46 -8.18
C MET A 330 4.72 -4.65 -8.70
N SER A 331 3.41 -4.68 -8.48
CA SER A 331 2.56 -5.78 -8.94
C SER A 331 2.67 -5.97 -10.46
N ALA A 332 2.63 -4.89 -11.24
CA ALA A 332 2.79 -4.96 -12.69
C ALA A 332 4.16 -5.54 -13.11
N ARG A 333 5.24 -5.16 -12.42
CA ARG A 333 6.59 -5.69 -12.68
C ARG A 333 6.70 -7.18 -12.33
N VAL A 334 6.03 -7.62 -11.26
CA VAL A 334 5.95 -9.04 -10.89
C VAL A 334 5.29 -9.86 -11.99
N ILE A 335 4.16 -9.38 -12.51
CA ILE A 335 3.44 -10.07 -13.60
C ILE A 335 4.28 -10.15 -14.87
N GLU A 336 4.97 -9.07 -15.25
CA GLU A 336 5.89 -9.08 -16.39
C GLU A 336 7.01 -10.11 -16.20
N LYS A 337 7.67 -10.09 -15.04
CA LYS A 337 8.74 -11.05 -14.71
C LYS A 337 8.24 -12.48 -14.75
N MET A 338 7.04 -12.77 -14.26
CA MET A 338 6.43 -14.09 -14.32
C MET A 338 6.06 -14.49 -15.76
N GLY A 339 5.54 -13.57 -16.57
CA GLY A 339 5.22 -13.80 -17.98
C GLY A 339 6.45 -14.22 -18.77
N ILE A 340 7.53 -13.43 -18.67
CA ILE A 340 8.81 -13.72 -19.34
C ILE A 340 9.45 -15.04 -18.83
N ALA A 341 9.27 -15.36 -17.56
CA ALA A 341 9.79 -16.62 -16.99
C ALA A 341 9.07 -17.87 -17.54
N GLU A 342 7.79 -17.77 -17.87
CA GLU A 342 7.03 -18.88 -18.48
C GLU A 342 7.23 -18.95 -20.01
N ASP A 343 7.35 -17.80 -20.68
CA ASP A 343 7.60 -17.65 -22.12
C ASP A 343 8.30 -16.30 -22.38
N LYS A 344 9.52 -16.37 -22.92
CA LYS A 344 10.39 -15.19 -23.16
C LYS A 344 9.76 -14.10 -24.06
N THR A 345 8.71 -14.43 -24.79
CA THR A 345 8.00 -13.51 -25.68
C THR A 345 6.66 -13.03 -25.11
N ASN A 346 6.32 -13.45 -23.88
CA ASN A 346 5.04 -13.10 -23.25
C ASN A 346 5.20 -11.84 -22.39
N HIS A 347 5.13 -10.69 -23.04
CA HIS A 347 5.19 -9.38 -22.39
C HIS A 347 3.79 -8.93 -21.94
N LEU A 348 3.60 -8.86 -20.62
CA LEU A 348 2.32 -8.52 -20.00
C LEU A 348 2.31 -7.15 -19.32
N LEU A 349 3.45 -6.43 -19.32
CA LEU A 349 3.66 -5.22 -18.52
C LEU A 349 2.57 -4.18 -18.73
N MET A 350 2.25 -3.83 -19.98
CA MET A 350 1.29 -2.76 -20.26
C MET A 350 -0.12 -3.11 -19.83
N HIS A 351 -0.52 -4.37 -19.98
CA HIS A 351 -1.81 -4.87 -19.47
C HIS A 351 -1.83 -4.88 -17.94
N ALA A 352 -0.75 -5.35 -17.32
CA ALA A 352 -0.60 -5.37 -15.87
C ALA A 352 -0.56 -3.96 -15.27
N ILE A 353 0.08 -2.97 -15.94
CA ILE A 353 0.02 -1.56 -15.54
C ILE A 353 -1.43 -1.07 -15.58
N GLY A 354 -2.18 -1.35 -16.64
CA GLY A 354 -3.59 -0.94 -16.73
C GLY A 354 -4.44 -1.49 -15.56
N ALA A 355 -4.27 -2.77 -15.22
CA ALA A 355 -4.95 -3.39 -14.08
C ALA A 355 -4.46 -2.81 -12.74
N ASN A 356 -3.15 -2.60 -12.56
CA ASN A 356 -2.56 -2.08 -11.34
C ASN A 356 -2.98 -0.62 -11.06
N VAL A 357 -3.01 0.19 -12.11
CA VAL A 357 -3.49 1.58 -12.03
C VAL A 357 -4.98 1.63 -11.67
N SER A 358 -5.78 0.70 -12.21
CA SER A 358 -7.19 0.60 -11.79
C SER A 358 -7.33 0.19 -10.33
N GLY A 359 -6.41 -0.63 -9.82
CA GLY A 359 -6.33 -1.02 -8.41
C GLY A 359 -6.10 0.17 -7.48
N GLN A 360 -5.26 1.13 -7.88
CA GLN A 360 -5.03 2.35 -7.10
C GLN A 360 -6.31 3.17 -6.89
N VAL A 361 -7.11 3.33 -7.94
CA VAL A 361 -8.39 4.02 -7.83
C VAL A 361 -9.40 3.17 -7.05
N ALA A 362 -9.44 1.88 -7.32
CA ALA A 362 -10.39 0.96 -6.69
C ALA A 362 -10.16 0.82 -5.19
N SER A 363 -8.91 0.77 -4.71
CA SER A 363 -8.58 0.70 -3.28
C SER A 363 -9.01 1.95 -2.52
N ALA A 364 -8.75 3.14 -3.08
CA ALA A 364 -9.17 4.39 -2.47
C ALA A 364 -10.71 4.50 -2.40
N VAL A 365 -11.40 4.10 -3.48
CA VAL A 365 -12.88 4.06 -3.51
C VAL A 365 -13.42 3.00 -2.54
N ALA A 366 -12.81 1.80 -2.48
CA ALA A 366 -13.20 0.75 -1.53
C ALA A 366 -13.03 1.21 -0.08
N GLY A 367 -11.94 1.90 0.23
CA GLY A 367 -11.74 2.55 1.54
C GLY A 367 -12.86 3.52 1.88
N GLY A 368 -13.25 4.38 0.93
CA GLY A 368 -14.38 5.30 1.10
C GLY A 368 -15.73 4.61 1.28
N ILE A 369 -15.96 3.49 0.57
CA ILE A 369 -17.19 2.68 0.74
C ILE A 369 -17.21 2.06 2.13
N VAL A 370 -16.09 1.48 2.58
CA VAL A 370 -15.96 0.93 3.93
C VAL A 370 -16.25 1.99 4.99
N LEU A 371 -15.69 3.19 4.83
CA LEU A 371 -16.00 4.32 5.73
C LEU A 371 -17.47 4.66 5.72
N GLY A 372 -18.10 4.72 4.55
CA GLY A 372 -19.54 5.03 4.42
C GLY A 372 -20.46 3.98 5.07
N PHE A 373 -20.00 2.73 5.24
CA PHE A 373 -20.78 1.69 5.93
C PHE A 373 -20.62 1.72 7.45
N PHE A 374 -19.48 2.19 7.97
CA PHE A 374 -19.13 2.05 9.39
C PHE A 374 -19.01 3.39 10.15
N MET A 375 -19.13 4.52 9.46
CA MET A 375 -19.31 5.83 10.07
C MET A 375 -20.75 6.08 10.48
#